data_bc4d39c64be56462d75208a3a65d0eb1
#
_entry.id   bc4d39c64be56462d75208a3a65d0eb1
#
_cell.length_a   1.000
_cell.length_b   1.000
_cell.length_c   1.000
_cell.angle_alpha   90.00
_cell.angle_beta   90.00
_cell.angle_gamma   90.00
#
_symmetry.space_group_name_H-M   'P 1'
#
loop_
_entity.id
_entity.type
_entity.pdbx_description
1 polymer ?
#
loop_
_entity_poly.entity_id
_entity_poly.type
_entity_poly.pdbx_seq_one_letter_code
_entity_poly.pdbx_strand_id
1 'polypeptide(L)'
;MVKLSGMLSRFSPVRVLVIGDFMLDTYTTGKVKRISPEAPVSVLHVQKEESRPGGAGNVVLNLVSLGAKVIAVGRIGYDVAGEELRDSLEGEGVNIEHLILQKGYKTPVKNRLIADAQQILRVDFETVSHLTEQIEELVLEKLPPLVDQVQIIAISDYGKGFLSRSLLKKVIEMASTKGIPVIVDPKGDDFSKYYGAAVIKPNLVEAYAAAKLPREAPLYQVANVILETCGVEMLIITRSEAGISFFNKAGQQFDFPVRSKEVKDVTGAGDTVLSMISVAMANKLDVKYGVQLANIAAGMAIERLGCARINLSEMAERLLEYDVENKIFDEEHLFALQQVLKGKRYTVLGLDSTNGMSTALFRSLRKLASRDCERKLIVYVRDNDPDEEFVSLLSSLAEVDFIVLKCESLKNLCDIIHPHQVCIIEEDKLVALDHATALLSRVMDHSNTATRI
;
A
#
# COMPACT_ATOMS: atom_id res chain seq x y z
N MET A 1 -17.61 -5.66 -14.09
CA MET A 1 -16.97 -5.71 -12.74
C MET A 1 -15.74 -4.83 -12.80
N VAL A 2 -15.61 -3.81 -11.95
CA VAL A 2 -14.42 -2.95 -11.97
C VAL A 2 -13.24 -3.77 -11.44
N LYS A 3 -12.19 -3.96 -12.23
CA LYS A 3 -10.99 -4.68 -11.80
C LYS A 3 -10.21 -3.81 -10.80
N LEU A 4 -9.85 -4.37 -9.65
CA LEU A 4 -9.06 -3.65 -8.63
C LEU A 4 -7.69 -3.20 -9.17
N SER A 5 -7.12 -3.95 -10.11
CA SER A 5 -5.88 -3.57 -10.79
C SER A 5 -6.00 -2.23 -11.54
N GLY A 6 -7.16 -1.93 -12.14
CA GLY A 6 -7.44 -0.64 -12.76
C GLY A 6 -7.53 0.53 -11.78
N MET A 7 -7.79 0.25 -10.48
CA MET A 7 -7.81 1.31 -9.46
C MET A 7 -6.41 1.86 -9.16
N LEU A 8 -5.35 1.06 -9.35
CA LEU A 8 -3.97 1.53 -9.16
C LEU A 8 -3.57 2.59 -10.19
N SER A 9 -4.17 2.59 -11.39
CA SER A 9 -3.92 3.61 -12.42
C SER A 9 -4.35 5.02 -11.99
N ARG A 10 -5.28 5.10 -11.01
CA ARG A 10 -5.75 6.36 -10.43
C ARG A 10 -4.84 6.90 -9.35
N PHE A 11 -3.83 6.15 -8.93
CA PHE A 11 -2.88 6.62 -7.92
C PHE A 11 -1.89 7.59 -8.54
N SER A 12 -1.94 8.83 -8.06
CA SER A 12 -0.94 9.86 -8.30
C SER A 12 -0.16 10.14 -7.01
N PRO A 13 1.06 10.68 -7.09
CA PRO A 13 1.79 11.10 -5.91
C PRO A 13 0.97 12.11 -5.10
N VAL A 14 0.61 11.74 -3.87
CA VAL A 14 -0.14 12.59 -2.93
C VAL A 14 0.77 13.08 -1.82
N ARG A 15 0.40 14.20 -1.17
CA ARG A 15 1.06 14.69 0.05
C ARG A 15 0.22 14.31 1.24
N VAL A 16 0.85 13.68 2.23
CA VAL A 16 0.20 13.21 3.46
C VAL A 16 0.89 13.84 4.66
N LEU A 17 0.12 14.40 5.57
CA LEU A 17 0.60 14.82 6.87
C LEU A 17 0.37 13.69 7.87
N VAL A 18 1.44 13.15 8.43
CA VAL A 18 1.36 12.14 9.50
C VAL A 18 1.63 12.81 10.84
N ILE A 19 0.66 12.71 11.74
CA ILE A 19 0.76 13.24 13.10
C ILE A 19 0.65 12.06 14.06
N GLY A 20 1.65 11.85 14.94
CA GLY A 20 1.56 10.68 15.82
C GLY A 20 2.73 10.44 16.75
N ASP A 21 2.66 9.27 17.39
CA ASP A 21 3.68 8.78 18.30
C ASP A 21 4.76 8.01 17.52
N PHE A 22 5.94 8.60 17.42
CA PHE A 22 7.11 8.00 16.79
C PHE A 22 7.88 7.14 17.78
N MET A 23 8.38 5.99 17.33
CA MET A 23 9.16 5.04 18.13
C MET A 23 10.14 4.26 17.26
N LEU A 24 11.06 3.56 17.89
CA LEU A 24 11.99 2.65 17.23
C LEU A 24 11.63 1.20 17.54
N ASP A 25 11.43 0.38 16.53
CA ASP A 25 11.29 -1.07 16.66
C ASP A 25 12.64 -1.71 16.41
N THR A 26 13.22 -2.35 17.43
CA THR A 26 14.51 -3.03 17.36
C THR A 26 14.32 -4.55 17.36
N TYR A 27 15.09 -5.25 16.55
CA TYR A 27 15.07 -6.71 16.42
C TYR A 27 16.46 -7.23 16.75
N THR A 28 16.62 -7.78 17.96
CA THR A 28 17.86 -8.40 18.42
C THR A 28 17.79 -9.90 18.17
N THR A 29 18.46 -10.36 17.11
CA THR A 29 18.42 -11.76 16.66
C THR A 29 19.66 -12.50 17.11
N GLY A 30 19.49 -13.73 17.59
CA GLY A 30 20.59 -14.53 18.05
C GLY A 30 20.26 -16.02 18.20
N LYS A 31 21.11 -16.72 18.96
CA LYS A 31 20.92 -18.15 19.28
C LYS A 31 20.92 -18.37 20.78
N VAL A 32 20.03 -19.22 21.25
CA VAL A 32 20.00 -19.73 22.62
C VAL A 32 20.75 -21.07 22.66
N LYS A 33 21.92 -21.12 23.34
CA LYS A 33 22.75 -22.31 23.41
C LYS A 33 22.81 -22.91 24.81
N ARG A 34 22.50 -22.14 25.85
CA ARG A 34 22.60 -22.56 27.24
C ARG A 34 21.65 -21.80 28.15
N ILE A 35 21.41 -22.36 29.31
CA ILE A 35 20.76 -21.70 30.44
C ILE A 35 21.85 -20.97 31.27
N SER A 36 21.52 -19.80 31.82
CA SER A 36 22.42 -19.06 32.68
C SER A 36 22.76 -19.85 33.95
N PRO A 37 24.02 -19.84 34.40
CA PRO A 37 24.38 -20.40 35.72
C PRO A 37 23.85 -19.54 36.88
N GLU A 38 23.46 -18.30 36.64
CA GLU A 38 22.98 -17.34 37.65
C GLU A 38 21.48 -17.46 37.96
N ALA A 39 20.69 -17.92 36.98
CA ALA A 39 19.26 -18.08 37.11
C ALA A 39 18.73 -19.03 36.02
N PRO A 40 17.53 -19.64 36.17
CA PRO A 40 16.97 -20.55 35.16
C PRO A 40 16.41 -19.80 33.96
N VAL A 41 17.25 -18.98 33.31
CA VAL A 41 16.87 -18.16 32.14
C VAL A 41 17.80 -18.48 30.95
N SER A 42 17.28 -18.39 29.74
CA SER A 42 18.03 -18.59 28.51
C SER A 42 19.05 -17.47 28.29
N VAL A 43 20.25 -17.83 27.80
CA VAL A 43 21.28 -16.86 27.36
C VAL A 43 21.20 -16.71 25.85
N LEU A 44 20.77 -15.53 25.39
CA LEU A 44 20.75 -15.17 23.98
C LEU A 44 22.14 -14.68 23.54
N HIS A 45 22.77 -15.40 22.65
CA HIS A 45 23.99 -14.93 21.96
C HIS A 45 23.59 -14.12 20.74
N VAL A 46 23.64 -12.80 20.86
CA VAL A 46 23.27 -11.86 19.81
C VAL A 46 24.18 -12.01 18.59
N GLN A 47 23.60 -12.14 17.43
CA GLN A 47 24.27 -12.23 16.13
C GLN A 47 24.05 -10.98 15.28
N LYS A 48 22.87 -10.37 15.41
CA LYS A 48 22.46 -9.21 14.63
C LYS A 48 21.51 -8.35 15.43
N GLU A 49 21.63 -7.05 15.27
CA GLU A 49 20.66 -6.08 15.75
C GLU A 49 20.26 -5.15 14.61
N GLU A 50 18.99 -4.93 14.42
CA GLU A 50 18.43 -4.06 13.41
C GLU A 50 17.30 -3.24 14.02
N SER A 51 17.30 -1.96 13.71
CA SER A 51 16.24 -1.05 14.12
C SER A 51 15.49 -0.51 12.91
N ARG A 52 14.21 -0.21 13.11
CA ARG A 52 13.35 0.38 12.08
C ARG A 52 12.38 1.37 12.72
N PRO A 53 11.99 2.45 12.01
CA PRO A 53 10.92 3.31 12.46
C PRO A 53 9.62 2.54 12.71
N GLY A 54 9.10 2.62 13.93
CA GLY A 54 7.85 2.01 14.38
C GLY A 54 6.78 3.05 14.71
N GLY A 55 5.57 2.61 15.01
CA GLY A 55 4.44 3.49 15.26
C GLY A 55 4.15 4.40 14.07
N ALA A 56 4.01 5.71 14.32
CA ALA A 56 3.82 6.70 13.25
C ALA A 56 4.94 6.65 12.20
N GLY A 57 6.19 6.28 12.60
CA GLY A 57 7.31 6.10 11.68
C GLY A 57 7.07 4.96 10.67
N ASN A 58 6.45 3.85 11.09
CA ASN A 58 6.09 2.77 10.19
C ASN A 58 4.97 3.19 9.20
N VAL A 59 3.99 3.97 9.66
CA VAL A 59 2.97 4.56 8.78
C VAL A 59 3.62 5.44 7.70
N VAL A 60 4.56 6.32 8.11
CA VAL A 60 5.32 7.17 7.19
C VAL A 60 6.02 6.36 6.11
N LEU A 61 6.75 5.31 6.50
CA LEU A 61 7.50 4.48 5.56
C LEU A 61 6.60 3.66 4.62
N ASN A 62 5.44 3.19 5.10
CA ASN A 62 4.44 2.56 4.24
C ASN A 62 3.88 3.54 3.21
N LEU A 63 3.58 4.78 3.61
CA LEU A 63 3.12 5.84 2.70
C LEU A 63 4.15 6.18 1.62
N VAL A 64 5.43 6.30 2.00
CA VAL A 64 6.54 6.51 1.04
C VAL A 64 6.63 5.35 0.04
N SER A 65 6.51 4.10 0.52
CA SER A 65 6.50 2.92 -0.37
C SER A 65 5.34 2.90 -1.36
N LEU A 66 4.22 3.53 -1.00
CA LEU A 66 3.05 3.73 -1.88
C LEU A 66 3.17 4.98 -2.77
N GLY A 67 4.33 5.65 -2.78
CA GLY A 67 4.62 6.81 -3.63
C GLY A 67 4.12 8.16 -3.08
N ALA A 68 3.70 8.23 -1.83
CA ALA A 68 3.29 9.48 -1.20
C ALA A 68 4.50 10.33 -0.77
N LYS A 69 4.34 11.66 -0.79
CA LYS A 69 5.25 12.61 -0.15
C LYS A 69 4.74 12.88 1.25
N VAL A 70 5.57 12.61 2.27
CA VAL A 70 5.13 12.63 3.65
C VAL A 70 5.78 13.77 4.43
N ILE A 71 4.97 14.47 5.23
CA ILE A 71 5.40 15.41 6.25
C ILE A 71 5.13 14.74 7.61
N ALA A 72 6.16 14.59 8.43
CA ALA A 72 6.08 13.95 9.74
C ALA A 72 5.99 15.00 10.85
N VAL A 73 4.97 14.89 11.71
CA VAL A 73 4.77 15.70 12.90
C VAL A 73 4.66 14.81 14.12
N GLY A 74 5.55 15.02 15.07
CA GLY A 74 5.61 14.23 16.29
C GLY A 74 6.74 14.70 17.17
N ARG A 75 7.11 13.88 18.17
CA ARG A 75 8.28 14.14 19.01
C ARG A 75 9.19 12.93 19.11
N ILE A 76 10.46 13.21 19.27
CA ILE A 76 11.51 12.25 19.56
C ILE A 76 12.39 12.81 20.68
N GLY A 77 13.14 11.95 21.36
CA GLY A 77 14.11 12.34 22.38
C GLY A 77 15.41 12.86 21.76
N TYR A 78 16.17 13.57 22.59
CA TYR A 78 17.55 13.91 22.28
C TYR A 78 18.45 12.74 22.72
N ASP A 79 18.30 11.58 22.05
CA ASP A 79 18.95 10.32 22.33
C ASP A 79 19.28 9.57 21.03
N VAL A 80 20.11 8.50 21.16
CA VAL A 80 20.57 7.70 20.01
C VAL A 80 19.39 7.12 19.21
N ALA A 81 18.35 6.66 19.88
CA ALA A 81 17.16 6.11 19.22
C ALA A 81 16.41 7.17 18.42
N GLY A 82 16.37 8.42 18.93
CA GLY A 82 15.78 9.56 18.21
C GLY A 82 16.58 9.96 16.97
N GLU A 83 17.90 9.96 17.07
CA GLU A 83 18.81 10.22 15.94
C GLU A 83 18.66 9.13 14.87
N GLU A 84 18.73 7.85 15.24
CA GLU A 84 18.57 6.72 14.31
C GLU A 84 17.23 6.75 13.59
N LEU A 85 16.14 7.04 14.30
CA LEU A 85 14.81 7.19 13.73
C LEU A 85 14.75 8.35 12.74
N ARG A 86 15.31 9.50 13.12
CA ARG A 86 15.35 10.69 12.28
C ARG A 86 16.13 10.43 10.99
N ASP A 87 17.34 9.88 11.10
CA ASP A 87 18.20 9.60 9.95
C ASP A 87 17.55 8.59 9.00
N SER A 88 16.87 7.58 9.56
CA SER A 88 16.13 6.60 8.76
C SER A 88 14.99 7.23 7.97
N LEU A 89 14.22 8.17 8.56
CA LEU A 89 13.13 8.85 7.87
C LEU A 89 13.65 9.85 6.82
N GLU A 90 14.72 10.60 7.15
CA GLU A 90 15.34 11.55 6.24
C GLU A 90 15.94 10.85 5.01
N GLY A 91 16.59 9.70 5.21
CA GLY A 91 17.11 8.85 4.14
C GLY A 91 16.06 8.33 3.15
N GLU A 92 14.81 8.26 3.57
CA GLU A 92 13.66 7.89 2.72
C GLU A 92 12.96 9.12 2.09
N GLY A 93 13.52 10.33 2.24
CA GLY A 93 13.00 11.57 1.65
C GLY A 93 11.78 12.14 2.36
N VAL A 94 11.56 11.80 3.63
CA VAL A 94 10.49 12.33 4.46
C VAL A 94 10.83 13.75 4.92
N ASN A 95 9.86 14.67 4.90
CA ASN A 95 10.03 15.96 5.56
C ASN A 95 9.90 15.78 7.08
N ILE A 96 11.03 15.89 7.78
CA ILE A 96 11.19 15.71 9.23
C ILE A 96 11.37 17.01 9.99
N GLU A 97 11.25 18.19 9.36
CA GLU A 97 11.44 19.50 10.00
C GLU A 97 10.50 19.75 11.18
N HIS A 98 9.42 18.99 11.23
CA HIS A 98 8.38 19.11 12.26
C HIS A 98 8.40 17.96 13.29
N LEU A 99 9.42 17.11 13.26
CA LEU A 99 9.74 16.21 14.36
C LEU A 99 10.45 16.98 15.47
N ILE A 100 9.77 17.12 16.61
CA ILE A 100 10.26 17.91 17.74
C ILE A 100 11.29 17.10 18.52
N LEU A 101 12.52 17.60 18.60
CA LEU A 101 13.54 17.10 19.51
C LEU A 101 13.25 17.64 20.92
N GLN A 102 12.72 16.80 21.80
CA GLN A 102 12.37 17.18 23.16
C GLN A 102 13.47 16.74 24.15
N LYS A 103 14.13 17.73 24.79
CA LYS A 103 15.06 17.44 25.87
C LYS A 103 14.37 16.82 27.07
N GLY A 104 14.93 15.76 27.63
CA GLY A 104 14.36 15.03 28.79
C GLY A 104 13.24 14.04 28.42
N TYR A 105 12.80 13.98 27.17
CA TYR A 105 11.98 12.90 26.65
C TYR A 105 12.90 11.80 26.09
N LYS A 106 12.53 10.54 26.30
CA LYS A 106 13.22 9.41 25.69
C LYS A 106 12.37 8.85 24.56
N THR A 107 13.00 8.67 23.39
CA THR A 107 12.38 8.02 22.26
C THR A 107 11.96 6.61 22.65
N PRO A 108 10.67 6.23 22.50
CA PRO A 108 10.23 4.87 22.81
C PRO A 108 10.93 3.86 21.92
N VAL A 109 11.45 2.78 22.53
CA VAL A 109 12.08 1.66 21.82
C VAL A 109 11.38 0.37 22.21
N LYS A 110 11.00 -0.43 21.22
CA LYS A 110 10.45 -1.77 21.41
C LYS A 110 11.43 -2.79 20.85
N ASN A 111 12.18 -3.42 21.75
CA ASN A 111 13.18 -4.41 21.36
C ASN A 111 12.60 -5.83 21.43
N ARG A 112 12.58 -6.51 20.28
CA ARG A 112 12.15 -7.91 20.15
C ARG A 112 13.35 -8.81 20.11
N LEU A 113 13.51 -9.66 21.14
CA LEU A 113 14.55 -10.66 21.23
C LEU A 113 14.11 -11.92 20.49
N ILE A 114 14.85 -12.32 19.45
CA ILE A 114 14.48 -13.42 18.56
C ILE A 114 15.60 -14.48 18.58
N ALA A 115 15.24 -15.72 18.85
CA ALA A 115 16.11 -16.86 18.69
C ALA A 115 15.50 -17.89 17.73
N ASP A 116 16.30 -18.40 16.80
CA ASP A 116 15.90 -19.46 15.86
C ASP A 116 14.54 -19.16 15.17
N ALA A 117 14.36 -17.90 14.73
CA ALA A 117 13.15 -17.37 14.12
C ALA A 117 11.90 -17.26 15.05
N GLN A 118 12.05 -17.47 16.36
CA GLN A 118 11.00 -17.32 17.33
C GLN A 118 11.25 -16.12 18.25
N GLN A 119 10.23 -15.26 18.45
CA GLN A 119 10.30 -14.19 19.44
C GLN A 119 10.23 -14.79 20.85
N ILE A 120 11.28 -14.53 21.65
CA ILE A 120 11.39 -15.01 23.03
C ILE A 120 10.82 -14.01 24.02
N LEU A 121 11.15 -12.71 23.81
CA LEU A 121 10.82 -11.63 24.73
C LEU A 121 10.70 -10.32 23.95
N ARG A 122 9.88 -9.39 24.47
CA ARG A 122 9.90 -7.99 24.06
C ARG A 122 10.27 -7.13 25.26
N VAL A 123 11.24 -6.25 25.06
CA VAL A 123 11.67 -5.27 26.07
C VAL A 123 11.25 -3.88 25.58
N ASP A 124 10.39 -3.20 26.33
CA ASP A 124 9.87 -1.88 25.97
C ASP A 124 10.60 -0.82 26.83
N PHE A 125 11.40 0.04 26.17
CA PHE A 125 12.00 1.21 26.80
C PHE A 125 11.15 2.41 26.49
N GLU A 126 10.22 2.75 27.38
CA GLU A 126 9.30 3.85 27.13
C GLU A 126 8.82 4.48 28.43
N THR A 127 8.54 5.78 28.35
CA THR A 127 7.88 6.53 29.42
C THR A 127 6.79 7.37 28.78
N VAL A 128 5.55 7.12 29.19
CA VAL A 128 4.42 7.94 28.72
C VAL A 128 4.49 9.29 29.42
N SER A 129 4.62 10.36 28.63
CA SER A 129 4.59 11.72 29.13
C SER A 129 3.74 12.60 28.21
N HIS A 130 2.86 13.41 28.79
CA HIS A 130 2.05 14.34 28.00
C HIS A 130 2.89 15.52 27.49
N LEU A 131 2.46 16.15 26.41
CA LEU A 131 3.04 17.41 25.96
C LEU A 131 2.85 18.49 27.03
N THR A 132 3.85 19.36 27.18
CA THR A 132 3.64 20.63 27.88
C THR A 132 2.86 21.59 27.00
N GLU A 133 2.11 22.52 27.62
CA GLU A 133 1.35 23.54 26.87
C GLU A 133 2.23 24.29 25.87
N GLN A 134 3.45 24.64 26.24
CA GLN A 134 4.41 25.35 25.40
C GLN A 134 4.78 24.55 24.13
N ILE A 135 4.99 23.23 24.25
CA ILE A 135 5.31 22.39 23.08
C ILE A 135 4.06 22.19 22.22
N GLU A 136 2.88 22.04 22.84
CA GLU A 136 1.62 21.91 22.11
C GLU A 136 1.33 23.19 21.30
N GLU A 137 1.51 24.37 21.88
CA GLU A 137 1.38 25.66 21.18
C GLU A 137 2.35 25.76 20.00
N LEU A 138 3.62 25.38 20.19
CA LEU A 138 4.61 25.36 19.11
C LEU A 138 4.20 24.44 17.95
N VAL A 139 3.61 23.27 18.25
CA VAL A 139 3.08 22.38 17.20
C VAL A 139 1.93 23.06 16.47
N LEU A 140 0.98 23.62 17.22
CA LEU A 140 -0.22 24.25 16.67
C LEU A 140 0.07 25.48 15.79
N GLU A 141 1.08 26.29 16.14
CA GLU A 141 1.54 27.41 15.32
C GLU A 141 2.08 26.97 13.95
N LYS A 142 2.72 25.80 13.88
CA LYS A 142 3.31 25.28 12.65
C LYS A 142 2.31 24.52 11.76
N LEU A 143 1.18 24.08 12.29
CA LEU A 143 0.23 23.22 11.55
C LEU A 143 -0.50 23.90 10.38
N PRO A 144 -0.97 25.19 10.46
CA PRO A 144 -1.79 25.76 9.39
C PRO A 144 -1.16 25.69 7.99
N PRO A 145 0.12 26.10 7.79
CA PRO A 145 0.75 25.99 6.47
C PRO A 145 1.00 24.54 6.02
N LEU A 146 1.08 23.58 6.95
CA LEU A 146 1.25 22.15 6.61
C LEU A 146 -0.06 21.55 6.12
N VAL A 147 -1.17 21.87 6.79
CA VAL A 147 -2.50 21.43 6.38
C VAL A 147 -2.87 21.94 4.99
N ASP A 148 -2.43 23.15 4.62
CA ASP A 148 -2.67 23.71 3.28
C ASP A 148 -1.94 22.95 2.14
N GLN A 149 -0.92 22.19 2.47
CA GLN A 149 -0.07 21.53 1.48
C GLN A 149 -0.45 20.07 1.21
N VAL A 150 -1.39 19.50 1.99
CA VAL A 150 -1.65 18.05 1.97
C VAL A 150 -3.07 17.72 1.51
N GLN A 151 -3.28 16.51 1.01
CA GLN A 151 -4.58 16.00 0.59
C GLN A 151 -5.29 15.22 1.70
N ILE A 152 -4.54 14.77 2.73
CA ILE A 152 -5.07 13.99 3.85
C ILE A 152 -4.16 14.11 5.06
N ILE A 153 -4.74 13.97 6.25
CA ILE A 153 -4.02 13.84 7.52
C ILE A 153 -4.23 12.43 8.06
N ALA A 154 -3.14 11.73 8.35
CA ALA A 154 -3.14 10.44 9.03
C ALA A 154 -2.67 10.63 10.49
N ILE A 155 -3.51 10.26 11.44
CA ILE A 155 -3.21 10.29 12.87
C ILE A 155 -2.92 8.86 13.32
N SER A 156 -1.71 8.64 13.88
CA SER A 156 -1.27 7.35 14.39
C SER A 156 -1.02 7.46 15.90
N ASP A 157 -2.01 7.04 16.69
CA ASP A 157 -1.98 7.12 18.14
C ASP A 157 -1.52 5.79 18.77
N TYR A 158 -0.43 5.85 19.53
CA TYR A 158 0.11 4.72 20.28
C TYR A 158 0.07 4.96 21.81
N GLY A 159 -0.59 6.07 22.22
CA GLY A 159 -0.75 6.40 23.62
C GLY A 159 0.54 6.81 24.33
N LYS A 160 1.50 7.40 23.59
CA LYS A 160 2.78 7.85 24.18
C LYS A 160 2.73 9.31 24.67
N GLY A 161 1.56 9.96 24.53
CA GLY A 161 1.25 11.25 25.11
C GLY A 161 1.56 12.46 24.23
N PHE A 162 1.95 12.26 22.96
CA PHE A 162 2.03 13.36 22.01
C PHE A 162 0.65 13.88 21.62
N LEU A 163 -0.30 12.99 21.40
CA LEU A 163 -1.65 13.30 20.93
C LEU A 163 -2.57 13.64 22.10
N SER A 164 -2.49 14.89 22.59
CA SER A 164 -3.41 15.42 23.59
C SER A 164 -4.82 15.61 23.02
N ARG A 165 -5.84 15.62 23.88
CA ARG A 165 -7.24 15.90 23.46
C ARG A 165 -7.37 17.28 22.81
N SER A 166 -6.67 18.29 23.32
CA SER A 166 -6.68 19.67 22.79
C SER A 166 -6.03 19.74 21.41
N LEU A 167 -4.86 19.11 21.23
CA LEU A 167 -4.16 19.04 19.94
C LEU A 167 -5.03 18.34 18.89
N LEU A 168 -5.58 17.16 19.21
CA LEU A 168 -6.45 16.40 18.31
C LEU A 168 -7.66 17.22 17.86
N LYS A 169 -8.35 17.85 18.80
CA LYS A 169 -9.51 18.71 18.51
C LYS A 169 -9.14 19.81 17.52
N LYS A 170 -8.06 20.58 17.80
CA LYS A 170 -7.63 21.69 16.94
C LYS A 170 -7.19 21.22 15.55
N VAL A 171 -6.49 20.07 15.45
CA VAL A 171 -6.09 19.47 14.15
C VAL A 171 -7.32 19.11 13.34
N ILE A 172 -8.29 18.40 13.95
CA ILE A 172 -9.49 17.95 13.24
C ILE A 172 -10.37 19.13 12.82
N GLU A 173 -10.56 20.14 13.69
CA GLU A 173 -11.29 21.36 13.36
C GLU A 173 -10.63 22.14 12.21
N MET A 174 -9.30 22.30 12.26
CA MET A 174 -8.53 22.97 11.19
C MET A 174 -8.65 22.22 9.86
N ALA A 175 -8.51 20.90 9.87
CA ALA A 175 -8.64 20.07 8.67
C ALA A 175 -10.06 20.16 8.09
N SER A 176 -11.08 20.07 8.94
CA SER A 176 -12.49 20.16 8.56
C SER A 176 -12.82 21.48 7.88
N THR A 177 -12.33 22.63 8.40
CA THR A 177 -12.57 23.95 7.78
C THR A 177 -11.95 24.07 6.38
N LYS A 178 -10.92 23.27 6.08
CA LYS A 178 -10.23 23.25 4.78
C LYS A 178 -10.68 22.09 3.89
N GLY A 179 -11.62 21.28 4.33
CA GLY A 179 -12.10 20.10 3.60
C GLY A 179 -11.06 18.98 3.46
N ILE A 180 -10.04 18.97 4.33
CA ILE A 180 -9.00 17.93 4.35
C ILE A 180 -9.47 16.77 5.23
N PRO A 181 -9.61 15.54 4.71
CA PRO A 181 -10.02 14.41 5.51
C PRO A 181 -8.95 14.02 6.54
N VAL A 182 -9.40 13.62 7.73
CA VAL A 182 -8.55 13.09 8.81
C VAL A 182 -8.90 11.61 9.01
N ILE A 183 -7.91 10.75 8.90
CA ILE A 183 -8.03 9.33 9.24
C ILE A 183 -7.23 9.02 10.50
N VAL A 184 -7.81 8.27 11.42
CA VAL A 184 -7.22 8.00 12.73
C VAL A 184 -7.05 6.51 12.97
N ASP A 185 -5.85 6.11 13.35
CA ASP A 185 -5.59 4.84 14.04
C ASP A 185 -5.62 5.12 15.56
N PRO A 186 -6.71 4.75 16.25
CA PRO A 186 -6.95 5.20 17.61
C PRO A 186 -6.23 4.35 18.66
N LYS A 187 -6.05 4.91 19.88
CA LYS A 187 -5.58 4.21 21.06
C LYS A 187 -6.42 4.52 22.28
N GLY A 188 -6.57 3.50 23.15
CA GLY A 188 -7.36 3.59 24.37
C GLY A 188 -8.81 3.12 24.18
N ASP A 189 -9.65 3.43 25.13
CA ASP A 189 -11.07 3.07 25.21
C ASP A 189 -12.01 4.28 25.10
N ASP A 190 -11.46 5.50 25.02
CA ASP A 190 -12.20 6.74 24.79
C ASP A 190 -11.87 7.34 23.43
N PHE A 191 -12.71 7.05 22.45
CA PHE A 191 -12.56 7.60 21.10
C PHE A 191 -13.21 8.97 20.91
N SER A 192 -13.89 9.53 21.92
CA SER A 192 -14.48 10.88 21.82
C SER A 192 -13.44 11.98 21.58
N LYS A 193 -12.17 11.72 21.89
CA LYS A 193 -11.05 12.64 21.60
C LYS A 193 -10.80 12.84 20.09
N TYR A 194 -11.31 11.95 19.23
CA TYR A 194 -11.19 12.03 17.77
C TYR A 194 -12.47 12.53 17.09
N TYR A 195 -13.36 13.17 17.85
CA TYR A 195 -14.63 13.66 17.34
C TYR A 195 -14.46 14.53 16.08
N GLY A 196 -15.24 14.21 15.06
CA GLY A 196 -15.24 14.91 13.77
C GLY A 196 -14.18 14.47 12.77
N ALA A 197 -13.39 13.44 13.07
CA ALA A 197 -12.53 12.81 12.06
C ALA A 197 -13.37 12.19 10.93
N ALA A 198 -12.82 12.09 9.72
CA ALA A 198 -13.51 11.46 8.59
C ALA A 198 -13.63 9.94 8.76
N VAL A 199 -12.53 9.32 9.24
CA VAL A 199 -12.44 7.86 9.43
C VAL A 199 -11.75 7.55 10.75
N ILE A 200 -12.26 6.56 11.47
CA ILE A 200 -11.56 5.91 12.59
C ILE A 200 -11.33 4.44 12.25
N LYS A 201 -10.11 3.92 12.54
CA LYS A 201 -9.69 2.57 12.20
C LYS A 201 -9.19 1.79 13.44
N PRO A 202 -10.04 1.38 14.37
CA PRO A 202 -9.64 0.52 15.47
C PRO A 202 -9.45 -0.94 15.03
N ASN A 203 -8.75 -1.72 15.87
CA ASN A 203 -8.88 -3.16 15.83
C ASN A 203 -10.14 -3.64 16.57
N LEU A 204 -10.46 -4.93 16.45
CA LEU A 204 -11.67 -5.50 17.04
C LEU A 204 -11.74 -5.31 18.56
N VAL A 205 -10.61 -5.49 19.26
CA VAL A 205 -10.55 -5.36 20.73
C VAL A 205 -10.75 -3.90 21.15
N GLU A 206 -10.11 -2.98 20.47
CA GLU A 206 -10.24 -1.54 20.70
C GLU A 206 -11.67 -1.05 20.41
N ALA A 207 -12.31 -1.59 19.35
CA ALA A 207 -13.68 -1.23 19.00
C ALA A 207 -14.68 -1.62 20.11
N TYR A 208 -14.62 -2.86 20.61
CA TYR A 208 -15.49 -3.29 21.71
C TYR A 208 -15.23 -2.52 23.00
N ALA A 209 -13.97 -2.24 23.31
CA ALA A 209 -13.61 -1.46 24.50
C ALA A 209 -14.16 -0.02 24.40
N ALA A 210 -14.02 0.64 23.25
CA ALA A 210 -14.52 2.00 23.05
C ALA A 210 -16.05 2.09 23.05
N ALA A 211 -16.72 1.08 22.49
CA ALA A 211 -18.19 0.99 22.53
C ALA A 211 -18.72 0.60 23.92
N LYS A 212 -17.87 0.12 24.83
CA LYS A 212 -18.24 -0.42 26.15
C LYS A 212 -19.28 -1.53 26.07
N LEU A 213 -19.17 -2.35 25.03
CA LEU A 213 -20.06 -3.50 24.79
C LEU A 213 -19.31 -4.82 25.02
N PRO A 214 -20.02 -5.87 25.46
CA PRO A 214 -19.43 -7.21 25.58
C PRO A 214 -19.06 -7.76 24.22
N ARG A 215 -18.07 -8.68 24.16
CA ARG A 215 -17.55 -9.25 22.91
C ARG A 215 -18.57 -10.06 22.11
N GLU A 216 -19.65 -10.49 22.74
CA GLU A 216 -20.77 -11.22 22.15
C GLU A 216 -21.77 -10.29 21.44
N ALA A 217 -21.68 -8.97 21.68
CA ALA A 217 -22.56 -8.01 21.01
C ALA A 217 -22.31 -8.01 19.50
N PRO A 218 -23.36 -7.91 18.66
CA PRO A 218 -23.20 -7.83 17.22
C PRO A 218 -22.33 -6.65 16.80
N LEU A 219 -21.42 -6.87 15.85
CA LEU A 219 -20.43 -5.88 15.44
C LEU A 219 -21.06 -4.58 14.92
N TYR A 220 -22.24 -4.65 14.27
CA TYR A 220 -22.97 -3.47 13.82
C TYR A 220 -23.42 -2.57 14.99
N GLN A 221 -23.74 -3.13 16.17
CA GLN A 221 -24.07 -2.33 17.35
C GLN A 221 -22.85 -1.58 17.88
N VAL A 222 -21.69 -2.26 17.92
CA VAL A 222 -20.41 -1.64 18.26
C VAL A 222 -20.10 -0.49 17.31
N ALA A 223 -20.29 -0.74 16.00
CA ALA A 223 -20.04 0.27 14.97
C ALA A 223 -20.95 1.50 15.14
N ASN A 224 -22.24 1.31 15.37
CA ASN A 224 -23.18 2.42 15.56
C ASN A 224 -22.80 3.29 16.77
N VAL A 225 -22.45 2.67 17.91
CA VAL A 225 -22.02 3.40 19.11
C VAL A 225 -20.78 4.26 18.80
N ILE A 226 -19.79 3.73 18.08
CA ILE A 226 -18.57 4.47 17.76
C ILE A 226 -18.88 5.60 16.76
N LEU A 227 -19.64 5.33 15.70
CA LEU A 227 -20.02 6.33 14.69
C LEU A 227 -20.74 7.52 15.33
N GLU A 228 -21.67 7.26 16.28
CA GLU A 228 -22.41 8.29 17.00
C GLU A 228 -21.51 9.05 17.98
N THR A 229 -20.77 8.32 18.84
CA THR A 229 -19.94 8.93 19.90
C THR A 229 -18.83 9.80 19.34
N CYS A 230 -18.22 9.37 18.23
CA CYS A 230 -17.11 10.08 17.59
C CYS A 230 -17.56 11.07 16.52
N GLY A 231 -18.82 11.05 16.11
CA GLY A 231 -19.33 11.91 15.06
C GLY A 231 -18.66 11.69 13.70
N VAL A 232 -18.05 10.51 13.47
CA VAL A 232 -17.31 10.18 12.26
C VAL A 232 -18.21 9.65 11.16
N GLU A 233 -17.84 9.89 9.89
CA GLU A 233 -18.62 9.42 8.75
C GLU A 233 -18.40 7.91 8.47
N MET A 234 -17.22 7.41 8.75
CA MET A 234 -16.78 6.06 8.40
C MET A 234 -15.98 5.41 9.53
N LEU A 235 -16.22 4.10 9.72
CA LEU A 235 -15.51 3.27 10.68
C LEU A 235 -14.97 2.04 9.95
N ILE A 236 -13.71 1.73 10.18
CA ILE A 236 -13.02 0.57 9.62
C ILE A 236 -12.49 -0.27 10.77
N ILE A 237 -13.00 -1.48 10.95
CA ILE A 237 -12.58 -2.37 12.04
C ILE A 237 -11.72 -3.49 11.46
N THR A 238 -10.43 -3.54 11.87
CA THR A 238 -9.55 -4.67 11.54
C THR A 238 -9.82 -5.85 12.47
N ARG A 239 -9.99 -7.06 11.91
CA ARG A 239 -10.46 -8.26 12.62
C ARG A 239 -9.49 -9.44 12.52
N SER A 240 -8.19 -9.16 12.46
CA SER A 240 -7.13 -10.17 12.28
C SER A 240 -7.42 -11.11 11.10
N GLU A 241 -7.51 -12.42 11.33
CA GLU A 241 -7.79 -13.44 10.31
C GLU A 241 -9.17 -13.28 9.62
N ALA A 242 -10.12 -12.64 10.27
CA ALA A 242 -11.44 -12.36 9.68
C ALA A 242 -11.42 -11.15 8.71
N GLY A 243 -10.29 -10.45 8.57
CA GLY A 243 -10.12 -9.36 7.63
C GLY A 243 -10.60 -8.00 8.14
N ILE A 244 -11.31 -7.25 7.31
CA ILE A 244 -11.72 -5.87 7.61
C ILE A 244 -13.23 -5.72 7.43
N SER A 245 -13.88 -5.06 8.41
CA SER A 245 -15.27 -4.59 8.28
C SER A 245 -15.29 -3.08 8.14
N PHE A 246 -16.08 -2.61 7.18
CA PHE A 246 -16.37 -1.20 6.94
C PHE A 246 -17.81 -0.89 7.30
N PHE A 247 -18.01 0.24 7.97
CA PHE A 247 -19.33 0.79 8.32
C PHE A 247 -19.36 2.28 8.03
N ASN A 248 -20.53 2.82 7.68
CA ASN A 248 -20.73 4.26 7.57
C ASN A 248 -22.06 4.70 8.20
N LYS A 249 -22.24 6.02 8.38
CA LYS A 249 -23.48 6.60 8.92
C LYS A 249 -24.73 6.32 8.08
N ALA A 250 -24.58 5.98 6.81
CA ALA A 250 -25.71 5.62 5.93
C ALA A 250 -26.21 4.18 6.18
N GLY A 251 -25.63 3.47 7.18
CA GLY A 251 -25.99 2.09 7.51
C GLY A 251 -25.42 1.03 6.57
N GLN A 252 -24.46 1.40 5.72
CA GLN A 252 -23.80 0.43 4.84
C GLN A 252 -22.75 -0.34 5.64
N GLN A 253 -22.71 -1.65 5.42
CA GLN A 253 -21.69 -2.56 5.95
C GLN A 253 -21.10 -3.38 4.82
N PHE A 254 -19.77 -3.51 4.81
CA PHE A 254 -19.03 -4.40 3.92
C PHE A 254 -17.98 -5.17 4.71
N ASP A 255 -17.88 -6.46 4.44
CA ASP A 255 -16.89 -7.35 5.04
C ASP A 255 -15.92 -7.85 3.98
N PHE A 256 -14.62 -7.70 4.24
CA PHE A 256 -13.54 -8.11 3.36
C PHE A 256 -12.69 -9.16 4.07
N PRO A 257 -12.87 -10.46 3.75
CA PRO A 257 -12.07 -11.53 4.38
C PRO A 257 -10.61 -11.45 3.96
N VAL A 258 -9.70 -11.86 4.83
CA VAL A 258 -8.27 -11.96 4.50
C VAL A 258 -8.05 -13.05 3.46
N ARG A 259 -7.21 -12.75 2.48
CA ARG A 259 -6.67 -13.71 1.51
C ARG A 259 -5.14 -13.67 1.61
N SER A 260 -4.58 -14.29 2.66
CA SER A 260 -3.12 -14.49 2.81
C SER A 260 -2.74 -15.94 2.54
N LYS A 261 -1.51 -16.16 2.05
CA LYS A 261 -0.96 -17.49 1.79
C LYS A 261 -0.48 -18.14 3.11
N GLU A 262 0.26 -17.39 3.91
CA GLU A 262 0.85 -17.84 5.18
C GLU A 262 1.08 -16.62 6.09
N VAL A 263 0.70 -16.71 7.36
CA VAL A 263 0.93 -15.64 8.32
C VAL A 263 2.26 -15.88 9.03
N LYS A 264 3.20 -14.95 8.89
CA LYS A 264 4.52 -14.97 9.56
C LYS A 264 4.60 -13.98 10.70
N ASP A 265 4.14 -12.76 10.49
CA ASP A 265 4.16 -11.71 11.51
C ASP A 265 3.04 -10.70 11.24
N VAL A 266 2.26 -10.38 12.28
CA VAL A 266 1.16 -9.42 12.18
C VAL A 266 1.57 -7.98 12.52
N THR A 267 2.86 -7.77 12.86
CA THR A 267 3.39 -6.44 13.25
C THR A 267 3.30 -5.47 12.09
N GLY A 268 2.71 -4.29 12.30
CA GLY A 268 2.61 -3.24 11.30
C GLY A 268 1.46 -3.42 10.29
N ALA A 269 0.68 -4.51 10.36
CA ALA A 269 -0.48 -4.70 9.47
C ALA A 269 -1.49 -3.56 9.58
N GLY A 270 -1.77 -3.07 10.81
CA GLY A 270 -2.62 -1.92 11.05
C GLY A 270 -2.12 -0.64 10.39
N ASP A 271 -0.79 -0.41 10.46
CA ASP A 271 -0.14 0.74 9.84
C ASP A 271 -0.22 0.66 8.30
N THR A 272 -0.09 -0.53 7.73
CA THR A 272 -0.28 -0.78 6.30
C THR A 272 -1.71 -0.47 5.86
N VAL A 273 -2.72 -0.88 6.64
CA VAL A 273 -4.14 -0.54 6.39
C VAL A 273 -4.34 0.98 6.42
N LEU A 274 -3.85 1.66 7.46
CA LEU A 274 -3.94 3.11 7.59
C LEU A 274 -3.33 3.82 6.39
N SER A 275 -2.13 3.40 5.98
CA SER A 275 -1.38 4.01 4.87
C SER A 275 -2.09 3.83 3.53
N MET A 276 -2.56 2.62 3.22
CA MET A 276 -3.23 2.34 1.95
C MET A 276 -4.56 3.09 1.84
N ILE A 277 -5.36 3.14 2.92
CA ILE A 277 -6.62 3.90 2.94
C ILE A 277 -6.35 5.38 2.78
N SER A 278 -5.30 5.90 3.44
CA SER A 278 -4.89 7.30 3.30
C SER A 278 -4.57 7.65 1.85
N VAL A 279 -3.76 6.84 1.16
CA VAL A 279 -3.42 7.07 -0.25
C VAL A 279 -4.65 6.95 -1.14
N ALA A 280 -5.52 5.95 -0.91
CA ALA A 280 -6.75 5.77 -1.68
C ALA A 280 -7.70 6.98 -1.54
N MET A 281 -7.94 7.44 -0.31
CA MET A 281 -8.81 8.61 -0.05
C MET A 281 -8.21 9.90 -0.62
N ALA A 282 -6.90 10.12 -0.48
CA ALA A 282 -6.22 11.27 -1.06
C ALA A 282 -6.33 11.32 -2.59
N ASN A 283 -6.37 10.15 -3.24
CA ASN A 283 -6.62 9.99 -4.67
C ASN A 283 -8.13 9.94 -5.03
N LYS A 284 -9.02 10.23 -4.07
CA LYS A 284 -10.48 10.26 -4.27
C LYS A 284 -11.08 8.94 -4.79
N LEU A 285 -10.45 7.81 -4.46
CA LEU A 285 -11.06 6.51 -4.70
C LEU A 285 -12.29 6.33 -3.79
N ASP A 286 -13.26 5.57 -4.28
CA ASP A 286 -14.34 5.09 -3.43
C ASP A 286 -13.75 4.29 -2.25
N VAL A 287 -14.19 4.62 -1.04
CA VAL A 287 -13.62 4.04 0.20
C VAL A 287 -13.74 2.53 0.22
N LYS A 288 -14.78 1.95 -0.36
CA LYS A 288 -14.94 0.50 -0.49
C LYS A 288 -13.75 -0.15 -1.19
N TYR A 289 -13.30 0.43 -2.31
CA TYR A 289 -12.12 -0.07 -3.02
C TYR A 289 -10.84 0.20 -2.23
N GLY A 290 -10.74 1.37 -1.58
CA GLY A 290 -9.62 1.69 -0.69
C GLY A 290 -9.46 0.66 0.43
N VAL A 291 -10.56 0.26 1.09
CA VAL A 291 -10.55 -0.77 2.15
C VAL A 291 -10.19 -2.15 1.58
N GLN A 292 -10.69 -2.48 0.39
CA GLN A 292 -10.35 -3.75 -0.26
C GLN A 292 -8.85 -3.83 -0.62
N LEU A 293 -8.27 -2.75 -1.17
CA LEU A 293 -6.83 -2.65 -1.42
C LEU A 293 -6.02 -2.72 -0.12
N ALA A 294 -6.48 -2.06 0.94
CA ALA A 294 -5.84 -2.08 2.25
C ALA A 294 -5.84 -3.48 2.87
N ASN A 295 -6.95 -4.24 2.72
CA ASN A 295 -7.02 -5.62 3.18
C ASN A 295 -6.03 -6.53 2.45
N ILE A 296 -5.86 -6.34 1.14
CA ILE A 296 -4.87 -7.08 0.34
C ILE A 296 -3.45 -6.70 0.76
N ALA A 297 -3.14 -5.40 0.89
CA ALA A 297 -1.82 -4.92 1.32
C ALA A 297 -1.45 -5.46 2.70
N ALA A 298 -2.37 -5.43 3.67
CA ALA A 298 -2.17 -5.99 4.99
C ALA A 298 -1.94 -7.51 4.93
N GLY A 299 -2.71 -8.24 4.10
CA GLY A 299 -2.50 -9.66 3.83
C GLY A 299 -1.10 -9.97 3.31
N MET A 300 -0.55 -9.13 2.43
CA MET A 300 0.83 -9.26 1.93
C MET A 300 1.87 -8.93 3.00
N ALA A 301 1.62 -7.91 3.83
CA ALA A 301 2.53 -7.50 4.88
C ALA A 301 2.73 -8.61 5.92
N ILE A 302 1.67 -9.28 6.34
CA ILE A 302 1.73 -10.36 7.35
C ILE A 302 2.40 -11.65 6.86
N GLU A 303 2.62 -11.80 5.54
CA GLU A 303 3.41 -12.90 4.96
C GLU A 303 4.93 -12.71 5.13
N ARG A 304 5.37 -11.58 5.68
CA ARG A 304 6.77 -11.20 5.87
C ARG A 304 7.08 -11.01 7.36
N LEU A 305 8.34 -11.15 7.75
CA LEU A 305 8.79 -10.88 9.12
C LEU A 305 9.02 -9.39 9.35
N GLY A 306 8.58 -8.90 10.50
CA GLY A 306 8.71 -7.50 10.90
C GLY A 306 7.73 -6.56 10.19
N CYS A 307 7.91 -5.25 10.40
CA CYS A 307 7.12 -4.21 9.75
C CYS A 307 7.46 -4.16 8.24
N ALA A 308 6.81 -5.01 7.46
CA ALA A 308 7.05 -5.09 6.02
C ALA A 308 6.31 -3.94 5.30
N ARG A 309 7.02 -3.33 4.35
CA ARG A 309 6.46 -2.30 3.47
C ARG A 309 5.97 -2.93 2.18
N ILE A 310 4.85 -2.47 1.68
CA ILE A 310 4.27 -2.92 0.41
C ILE A 310 4.30 -1.75 -0.57
N ASN A 311 4.85 -1.97 -1.75
CA ASN A 311 4.88 -0.97 -2.82
C ASN A 311 3.81 -1.24 -3.89
N LEU A 312 3.59 -0.25 -4.77
CA LEU A 312 2.57 -0.35 -5.82
C LEU A 312 2.86 -1.47 -6.83
N SER A 313 4.14 -1.79 -7.09
CA SER A 313 4.49 -2.89 -8.00
C SER A 313 4.10 -4.25 -7.41
N GLU A 314 4.40 -4.47 -6.13
CA GLU A 314 4.00 -5.69 -5.41
C GLU A 314 2.48 -5.80 -5.30
N MET A 315 1.78 -4.68 -5.08
CA MET A 315 0.31 -4.65 -5.10
C MET A 315 -0.24 -5.05 -6.46
N ALA A 316 0.33 -4.51 -7.54
CA ALA A 316 -0.09 -4.86 -8.90
C ALA A 316 0.13 -6.36 -9.18
N GLU A 317 1.30 -6.91 -8.83
CA GLU A 317 1.57 -8.36 -8.95
C GLU A 317 0.56 -9.20 -8.19
N ARG A 318 0.27 -8.84 -6.93
CA ARG A 318 -0.69 -9.57 -6.09
C ARG A 318 -2.13 -9.49 -6.65
N LEU A 319 -2.54 -8.33 -7.15
CA LEU A 319 -3.87 -8.17 -7.75
C LEU A 319 -4.02 -9.01 -9.02
N LEU A 320 -2.96 -9.17 -9.80
CA LEU A 320 -2.95 -10.05 -10.96
C LEU A 320 -3.00 -11.54 -10.58
N GLU A 321 -2.37 -11.94 -9.46
CA GLU A 321 -2.50 -13.31 -8.95
C GLU A 321 -3.95 -13.66 -8.55
N TYR A 322 -4.74 -12.68 -8.10
CA TYR A 322 -6.16 -12.89 -7.77
C TYR A 322 -7.05 -12.96 -9.01
N ASP A 323 -6.62 -12.35 -10.10
CA ASP A 323 -7.30 -12.37 -11.40
C ASP A 323 -6.66 -13.39 -12.36
N VAL A 324 -6.22 -14.56 -11.88
CA VAL A 324 -5.49 -15.60 -12.64
C VAL A 324 -6.19 -16.03 -13.93
N GLU A 325 -7.48 -15.78 -14.11
CA GLU A 325 -8.19 -15.99 -15.36
C GLU A 325 -8.01 -14.88 -16.38
N ASN A 326 -7.33 -13.74 -16.04
CA ASN A 326 -7.25 -12.58 -16.93
C ASN A 326 -5.81 -12.12 -17.18
N LYS A 327 -5.13 -12.80 -18.08
CA LYS A 327 -3.93 -12.25 -18.78
C LYS A 327 -4.27 -11.02 -19.64
N ILE A 328 -5.53 -10.58 -19.67
CA ILE A 328 -6.07 -9.58 -20.59
C ILE A 328 -6.11 -8.21 -19.93
N PHE A 329 -5.49 -7.23 -20.54
CA PHE A 329 -5.42 -5.83 -20.13
C PHE A 329 -6.05 -4.95 -21.19
N ASP A 330 -6.69 -3.89 -20.78
CA ASP A 330 -7.10 -2.76 -21.62
C ASP A 330 -6.35 -1.50 -21.19
N GLU A 331 -6.64 -0.37 -21.81
CA GLU A 331 -5.96 0.90 -21.55
C GLU A 331 -6.01 1.34 -20.08
N GLU A 332 -7.13 1.09 -19.38
CA GLU A 332 -7.28 1.40 -17.96
C GLU A 332 -6.35 0.57 -17.06
N HIS A 333 -5.86 -0.58 -17.54
CA HIS A 333 -5.02 -1.51 -16.80
C HIS A 333 -3.52 -1.39 -17.13
N LEU A 334 -3.12 -0.56 -18.11
CA LEU A 334 -1.72 -0.45 -18.54
C LEU A 334 -0.78 0.01 -17.43
N PHE A 335 -1.25 0.85 -16.50
CA PHE A 335 -0.45 1.23 -15.34
C PHE A 335 -0.08 0.02 -14.47
N ALA A 336 -1.03 -0.88 -14.20
CA ALA A 336 -0.78 -2.09 -13.44
C ALA A 336 0.22 -3.01 -14.17
N LEU A 337 0.04 -3.16 -15.49
CA LEU A 337 0.97 -3.91 -16.33
C LEU A 337 2.39 -3.30 -16.28
N GLN A 338 2.52 -1.98 -16.39
CA GLN A 338 3.81 -1.27 -16.29
C GLN A 338 4.50 -1.56 -14.94
N GLN A 339 3.75 -1.53 -13.83
CA GLN A 339 4.31 -1.83 -12.50
C GLN A 339 4.82 -3.28 -12.40
N VAL A 340 4.09 -4.24 -12.95
CA VAL A 340 4.49 -5.67 -12.98
C VAL A 340 5.71 -5.91 -13.85
N LEU A 341 5.87 -5.13 -14.92
CA LEU A 341 6.99 -5.25 -15.86
C LEU A 341 8.26 -4.53 -15.38
N LYS A 342 8.17 -3.73 -14.32
CA LYS A 342 9.32 -2.96 -13.80
C LYS A 342 10.48 -3.88 -13.40
N GLY A 343 11.65 -3.65 -14.05
CA GLY A 343 12.85 -4.47 -13.83
C GLY A 343 12.86 -5.83 -14.54
N LYS A 344 11.80 -6.17 -15.30
CA LYS A 344 11.74 -7.43 -16.07
C LYS A 344 12.04 -7.17 -17.54
N ARG A 345 12.53 -8.20 -18.24
CA ARG A 345 12.69 -8.17 -19.68
C ARG A 345 11.43 -8.67 -20.36
N TYR A 346 10.96 -8.00 -21.40
CA TYR A 346 9.76 -8.41 -22.13
C TYR A 346 9.80 -8.02 -23.60
N THR A 347 9.03 -8.77 -24.38
CA THR A 347 8.81 -8.57 -25.80
C THR A 347 7.34 -8.29 -26.03
N VAL A 348 7.01 -7.31 -26.86
CA VAL A 348 5.66 -7.05 -27.35
C VAL A 348 5.51 -7.66 -28.74
N LEU A 349 4.45 -8.44 -28.94
CA LEU A 349 4.05 -8.97 -30.24
C LEU A 349 2.71 -8.37 -30.64
N GLY A 350 2.71 -7.52 -31.67
CA GLY A 350 1.49 -6.99 -32.29
C GLY A 350 0.93 -7.95 -33.35
N LEU A 351 -0.36 -8.22 -33.28
CA LEU A 351 -1.07 -9.07 -34.23
C LEU A 351 -2.54 -8.65 -34.37
N ASP A 352 -3.22 -9.16 -35.41
CA ASP A 352 -4.66 -8.98 -35.64
C ASP A 352 -5.40 -10.29 -35.35
N SER A 353 -6.57 -10.22 -34.72
CA SER A 353 -7.38 -11.41 -34.42
C SER A 353 -7.96 -12.06 -35.68
N THR A 354 -8.15 -11.28 -36.75
CA THR A 354 -8.69 -11.74 -38.04
C THR A 354 -7.87 -12.85 -38.71
N ASN A 355 -6.58 -12.96 -38.36
CA ASN A 355 -5.71 -14.02 -38.88
C ASN A 355 -5.92 -15.39 -38.22
N GLY A 356 -6.72 -15.43 -37.13
CA GLY A 356 -7.00 -16.64 -36.35
C GLY A 356 -5.74 -17.29 -35.76
N MET A 357 -5.91 -18.45 -35.14
CA MET A 357 -4.80 -19.26 -34.58
C MET A 357 -4.10 -20.09 -35.64
N SER A 358 -3.28 -19.44 -36.47
CA SER A 358 -2.53 -20.13 -37.51
C SER A 358 -1.32 -20.91 -36.95
N THR A 359 -0.87 -21.95 -37.69
CA THR A 359 0.35 -22.70 -37.33
C THR A 359 1.60 -21.76 -37.34
N ALA A 360 1.59 -20.74 -38.15
CA ALA A 360 2.67 -19.74 -38.24
C ALA A 360 2.70 -18.87 -36.98
N LEU A 361 1.53 -18.41 -36.49
CA LEU A 361 1.40 -17.69 -35.26
C LEU A 361 1.91 -18.54 -34.08
N PHE A 362 1.47 -19.79 -33.98
CA PHE A 362 1.88 -20.68 -32.89
C PHE A 362 3.40 -20.92 -32.84
N ARG A 363 4.03 -21.09 -34.02
CA ARG A 363 5.49 -21.19 -34.12
C ARG A 363 6.19 -19.89 -33.68
N SER A 364 5.63 -18.75 -34.03
CA SER A 364 6.15 -17.43 -33.64
C SER A 364 6.09 -17.20 -32.14
N LEU A 365 4.97 -17.54 -31.50
CA LEU A 365 4.79 -17.46 -30.05
C LEU A 365 5.82 -18.34 -29.32
N ARG A 366 5.97 -19.60 -29.74
CA ARG A 366 6.98 -20.51 -29.16
C ARG A 366 8.41 -20.00 -29.37
N LYS A 367 8.73 -19.46 -30.53
CA LYS A 367 10.06 -18.92 -30.85
C LYS A 367 10.39 -17.72 -29.95
N LEU A 368 9.42 -16.88 -29.63
CA LEU A 368 9.60 -15.71 -28.75
C LEU A 368 9.71 -16.14 -27.28
N ALA A 369 8.88 -17.07 -26.82
CA ALA A 369 8.90 -17.59 -25.45
C ALA A 369 10.14 -18.42 -25.14
N SER A 370 10.70 -19.17 -26.13
CA SER A 370 11.84 -20.06 -25.91
C SER A 370 13.21 -19.40 -25.91
N ARG A 371 13.32 -18.13 -26.31
CA ARG A 371 14.61 -17.42 -26.43
C ARG A 371 15.26 -17.04 -25.10
N ASP A 372 14.45 -16.85 -24.06
CA ASP A 372 14.93 -16.45 -22.74
C ASP A 372 13.82 -16.76 -21.71
N CYS A 373 14.07 -17.71 -20.80
CA CYS A 373 13.07 -18.13 -19.80
C CYS A 373 12.68 -17.01 -18.82
N GLU A 374 13.48 -15.96 -18.72
CA GLU A 374 13.18 -14.79 -17.85
C GLU A 374 12.43 -13.69 -18.59
N ARG A 375 12.25 -13.80 -19.92
CA ARG A 375 11.60 -12.77 -20.74
C ARG A 375 10.11 -13.02 -20.86
N LYS A 376 9.30 -12.03 -20.48
CA LYS A 376 7.84 -12.07 -20.59
C LYS A 376 7.38 -11.76 -22.02
N LEU A 377 6.32 -12.44 -22.46
CA LEU A 377 5.70 -12.19 -23.77
C LEU A 377 4.35 -11.50 -23.59
N ILE A 378 4.25 -10.31 -24.16
CA ILE A 378 3.02 -9.51 -24.19
C ILE A 378 2.49 -9.54 -25.62
N VAL A 379 1.25 -9.99 -25.78
CA VAL A 379 0.54 -9.94 -27.06
C VAL A 379 -0.35 -8.72 -27.11
N TYR A 380 -0.15 -7.85 -28.10
CA TYR A 380 -1.02 -6.71 -28.38
C TYR A 380 -1.93 -7.05 -29.56
N VAL A 381 -3.23 -7.12 -29.32
CA VAL A 381 -4.23 -7.35 -30.36
C VAL A 381 -4.68 -5.99 -30.88
N ARG A 382 -4.43 -5.74 -32.18
CA ARG A 382 -4.61 -4.41 -32.82
C ARG A 382 -6.06 -4.08 -33.15
N ASP A 383 -6.93 -5.08 -33.17
CA ASP A 383 -8.33 -4.90 -33.56
C ASP A 383 -9.09 -4.10 -32.51
N ASN A 384 -9.96 -3.19 -32.96
CA ASN A 384 -10.85 -2.44 -32.06
C ASN A 384 -11.93 -3.33 -31.44
N ASP A 385 -12.35 -4.37 -32.12
CA ASP A 385 -13.32 -5.37 -31.67
C ASP A 385 -12.74 -6.77 -31.93
N PRO A 386 -11.84 -7.25 -31.05
CA PRO A 386 -11.16 -8.52 -31.26
C PRO A 386 -12.10 -9.70 -31.05
N ASP A 387 -11.90 -10.76 -31.84
CA ASP A 387 -12.64 -12.01 -31.73
C ASP A 387 -12.45 -12.63 -30.35
N GLU A 388 -13.56 -12.83 -29.60
CA GLU A 388 -13.54 -13.33 -28.22
C GLU A 388 -12.98 -14.76 -28.12
N GLU A 389 -13.26 -15.64 -29.12
CA GLU A 389 -12.74 -17.01 -29.13
C GLU A 389 -11.23 -17.01 -29.33
N PHE A 390 -10.73 -16.14 -30.24
CA PHE A 390 -9.30 -15.97 -30.46
C PHE A 390 -8.58 -15.48 -29.21
N VAL A 391 -9.12 -14.47 -28.51
CA VAL A 391 -8.54 -13.93 -27.28
C VAL A 391 -8.57 -14.99 -26.17
N SER A 392 -9.65 -15.77 -26.06
CA SER A 392 -9.75 -16.88 -25.10
C SER A 392 -8.69 -17.95 -25.35
N LEU A 393 -8.48 -18.33 -26.63
CA LEU A 393 -7.42 -19.26 -27.01
C LEU A 393 -6.03 -18.75 -26.68
N LEU A 394 -5.73 -17.48 -27.00
CA LEU A 394 -4.46 -16.85 -26.64
C LEU A 394 -4.21 -16.84 -25.13
N SER A 395 -5.24 -16.57 -24.33
CA SER A 395 -5.10 -16.52 -22.89
C SER A 395 -4.79 -17.88 -22.27
N SER A 396 -5.20 -18.95 -22.93
CA SER A 396 -4.94 -20.34 -22.51
C SER A 396 -3.50 -20.82 -22.78
N LEU A 397 -2.76 -20.11 -23.63
CA LEU A 397 -1.40 -20.50 -24.00
C LEU A 397 -0.40 -20.18 -22.88
N ALA A 398 0.47 -21.16 -22.56
CA ALA A 398 1.53 -20.99 -21.57
C ALA A 398 2.63 -20.02 -22.04
N GLU A 399 2.80 -19.90 -23.36
CA GLU A 399 3.76 -19.01 -24.01
C GLU A 399 3.40 -17.53 -23.90
N VAL A 400 2.13 -17.19 -23.63
CA VAL A 400 1.63 -15.81 -23.52
C VAL A 400 1.47 -15.44 -22.05
N ASP A 401 2.24 -14.45 -21.61
CA ASP A 401 2.15 -13.95 -20.24
C ASP A 401 1.01 -12.93 -20.07
N PHE A 402 0.90 -11.99 -21.03
CA PHE A 402 -0.09 -10.91 -20.99
C PHE A 402 -0.66 -10.62 -22.39
N ILE A 403 -1.91 -10.18 -22.41
CA ILE A 403 -2.62 -9.76 -23.63
C ILE A 403 -3.13 -8.33 -23.40
N VAL A 404 -2.88 -7.44 -24.35
CA VAL A 404 -3.37 -6.06 -24.32
C VAL A 404 -4.39 -5.89 -25.45
N LEU A 405 -5.59 -5.45 -25.04
CA LEU A 405 -6.70 -5.12 -25.94
C LEU A 405 -7.03 -3.62 -25.84
N LYS A 406 -7.71 -3.09 -26.84
CA LYS A 406 -8.32 -1.74 -26.79
C LYS A 406 -7.33 -0.63 -26.37
N CYS A 407 -6.09 -0.73 -26.77
CA CYS A 407 -5.12 0.35 -26.66
C CYS A 407 -5.09 1.11 -27.99
N GLU A 408 -5.00 2.44 -27.93
CA GLU A 408 -5.07 3.33 -29.09
C GLU A 408 -4.14 2.91 -30.25
N SER A 409 -2.91 2.49 -29.92
CA SER A 409 -1.96 1.99 -30.91
C SER A 409 -0.82 1.18 -30.27
N LEU A 410 -0.13 0.35 -31.08
CA LEU A 410 1.08 -0.33 -30.63
C LEU A 410 2.16 0.67 -30.18
N LYS A 411 2.22 1.84 -30.82
CA LYS A 411 3.14 2.92 -30.44
C LYS A 411 2.81 3.43 -29.04
N ASN A 412 1.54 3.78 -28.78
CA ASN A 412 1.10 4.26 -27.47
C ASN A 412 1.40 3.24 -26.36
N LEU A 413 1.14 1.95 -26.61
CA LEU A 413 1.53 0.89 -25.71
C LEU A 413 3.03 0.88 -25.43
N CYS A 414 3.85 0.95 -26.47
CA CYS A 414 5.31 0.94 -26.34
C CYS A 414 5.85 2.17 -25.59
N ASP A 415 5.25 3.34 -25.81
CA ASP A 415 5.60 4.58 -25.12
C ASP A 415 5.27 4.52 -23.61
N ILE A 416 4.24 3.74 -23.24
CA ILE A 416 3.86 3.54 -21.83
C ILE A 416 4.74 2.50 -21.15
N ILE A 417 4.95 1.33 -21.78
CA ILE A 417 5.60 0.20 -21.10
C ILE A 417 7.10 0.06 -21.40
N HIS A 418 7.63 0.71 -22.45
CA HIS A 418 9.06 0.68 -22.87
C HIS A 418 9.63 -0.73 -23.09
N PRO A 419 9.13 -1.52 -24.06
CA PRO A 419 9.55 -2.89 -24.27
C PRO A 419 11.00 -3.00 -24.77
N HIS A 420 11.68 -4.10 -24.43
CA HIS A 420 13.04 -4.39 -24.89
C HIS A 420 13.08 -4.83 -26.36
N GLN A 421 11.99 -5.41 -26.83
CA GLN A 421 11.84 -5.84 -28.22
C GLN A 421 10.38 -5.72 -28.65
N VAL A 422 10.16 -5.28 -29.89
CA VAL A 422 8.83 -5.22 -30.50
C VAL A 422 8.86 -6.08 -31.77
N CYS A 423 7.85 -6.92 -31.90
CA CYS A 423 7.63 -7.75 -33.08
C CYS A 423 6.20 -7.58 -33.57
N ILE A 424 5.99 -7.81 -34.87
CA ILE A 424 4.64 -7.92 -35.46
C ILE A 424 4.54 -9.17 -36.31
N ILE A 425 3.32 -9.63 -36.55
CA ILE A 425 3.02 -10.66 -37.54
C ILE A 425 2.52 -9.96 -38.81
N GLU A 426 3.23 -10.13 -39.91
CA GLU A 426 2.84 -9.69 -41.27
C GLU A 426 2.93 -10.86 -42.21
N GLU A 427 1.87 -11.14 -42.97
CA GLU A 427 1.82 -12.24 -43.95
C GLU A 427 2.38 -13.57 -43.40
N ASP A 428 1.92 -13.96 -42.20
CA ASP A 428 2.37 -15.17 -41.48
C ASP A 428 3.86 -15.20 -41.09
N LYS A 429 4.57 -14.07 -41.18
CA LYS A 429 5.98 -13.96 -40.80
C LYS A 429 6.19 -13.07 -39.60
N LEU A 430 7.06 -13.52 -38.69
CA LEU A 430 7.49 -12.72 -37.54
C LEU A 430 8.52 -11.68 -38.00
N VAL A 431 8.19 -10.41 -37.88
CA VAL A 431 9.05 -9.27 -38.23
C VAL A 431 9.43 -8.56 -36.91
N ALA A 432 10.73 -8.42 -36.65
CA ALA A 432 11.21 -7.58 -35.56
C ALA A 432 11.25 -6.12 -36.04
N LEU A 433 10.76 -5.21 -35.20
CA LEU A 433 10.82 -3.77 -35.46
C LEU A 433 12.04 -3.19 -34.75
N ASP A 434 12.96 -2.58 -35.55
CA ASP A 434 14.09 -1.84 -34.99
C ASP A 434 13.65 -0.44 -34.56
N HIS A 435 14.00 -0.11 -33.34
CA HIS A 435 13.82 1.17 -32.62
C HIS A 435 12.70 2.15 -33.06
N ALA A 436 12.33 3.05 -32.16
CA ALA A 436 11.18 3.98 -32.16
C ALA A 436 10.84 4.70 -33.49
N THR A 437 11.80 4.82 -34.42
CA THR A 437 11.61 5.46 -35.74
C THR A 437 10.88 4.58 -36.74
N ALA A 438 11.03 3.26 -36.67
CA ALA A 438 10.33 2.32 -37.55
C ALA A 438 8.88 2.10 -37.15
N LEU A 439 8.55 2.28 -35.87
CA LEU A 439 7.18 2.27 -35.34
C LEU A 439 6.31 3.40 -35.91
N LEU A 440 6.91 4.55 -36.27
CA LEU A 440 6.21 5.71 -36.79
C LEU A 440 5.76 5.58 -38.25
N SER A 441 6.54 4.91 -39.10
CA SER A 441 6.28 4.86 -40.54
C SER A 441 5.30 3.77 -40.98
N ARG A 442 5.18 2.67 -40.24
CA ARG A 442 4.31 1.53 -40.62
C ARG A 442 2.92 1.54 -39.96
N VAL A 443 2.70 2.35 -38.92
CA VAL A 443 1.38 2.49 -38.27
C VAL A 443 0.48 3.49 -38.99
N MET A 444 1.04 4.37 -39.83
CA MET A 444 0.25 5.39 -40.57
C MET A 444 -0.41 4.87 -41.84
N ASP A 445 0.00 3.74 -42.38
CA ASP A 445 -0.50 3.27 -43.70
C ASP A 445 -1.87 2.54 -43.63
N HIS A 446 -2.38 2.18 -42.46
CA HIS A 446 -3.66 1.49 -42.32
C HIS A 446 -4.85 2.39 -41.92
N SER A 447 -4.61 3.67 -41.59
CA SER A 447 -5.69 4.62 -41.31
C SER A 447 -6.26 5.36 -42.54
N ASN A 448 -5.70 5.13 -43.74
CA ASN A 448 -6.06 5.86 -44.98
C ASN A 448 -6.83 5.04 -46.03
N THR A 449 -7.36 3.86 -45.72
CA THR A 449 -8.16 3.07 -46.69
C THR A 449 -9.68 3.08 -46.41
N ALA A 450 -10.19 3.98 -45.61
CA ALA A 450 -11.63 4.13 -45.40
C ALA A 450 -12.15 5.54 -45.82
N THR A 451 -11.76 6.02 -46.99
CA THR A 451 -12.49 7.10 -47.67
C THR A 451 -12.22 7.03 -49.17
N ARG A 452 -12.89 6.13 -49.90
CA ARG A 452 -13.27 6.31 -51.30
C ARG A 452 -14.45 5.42 -51.63
N ILE A 453 -15.53 6.12 -51.98
CA ILE A 453 -16.81 5.79 -52.59
C ILE A 453 -17.93 5.49 -51.61
#